data_658215b435ac0a2e1a3036bdad51c89f
#
_entry.id   658215b435ac0a2e1a3036bdad51c89f
#
_cell.length_a   1.000
_cell.length_b   1.000
_cell.length_c   1.000
_cell.angle_alpha   90.00
_cell.angle_beta   90.00
_cell.angle_gamma   90.00
#
_symmetry.space_group_name_H-M   'P 1'
#
loop_
_entity.id
_entity.type
_entity.pdbx_description
1 polymer ?
#
loop_
_entity_poly.entity_id
_entity_poly.type
_entity_poly.pdbx_seq_one_letter_code
_entity_poly.pdbx_strand_id
1 'polypeptide(L)'
;MFVGSIIMALNRLNDYLFKWLFGQEDRKPMLLDLINAVLTDGSDENIIVDFEFKDRELDPQKLKDKEATLDILGKTSDGTLINIEVQVENQHDIDHRMLYYWAKNYSLQLMSGEEYTDLKPTICICIMNFNYFPRDRYHSCYNVLERLDHQPLNNDMNLHFIELKKWADLKRKPLNRLERWLLYLANNNPKELEEAAYENRYIASALAAEVNFGLDDNDRYWYDMREKFLMDQGSINAKVARVEKEAKEAKKEAKEAKKEAKEAKNKLKEAKAEAEKFKALYEQLLNNKK
;
A
#
# COMPACT_ATOMS: atom_id res chain seq x y z
N MET A 1 -35.12 -11.67 0.83
CA MET A 1 -35.50 -10.81 1.97
C MET A 1 -34.82 -11.33 3.24
N PHE A 2 -33.45 -11.20 3.38
CA PHE A 2 -32.74 -11.67 4.60
C PHE A 2 -31.26 -11.20 4.69
N VAL A 3 -30.88 -10.03 4.20
CA VAL A 3 -29.52 -9.52 4.40
C VAL A 3 -29.48 -8.17 5.13
N GLY A 4 -30.63 -7.56 5.37
CA GLY A 4 -30.72 -6.19 5.88
C GLY A 4 -30.41 -5.94 7.36
N SER A 5 -30.11 -6.95 8.18
CA SER A 5 -30.03 -6.75 9.64
C SER A 5 -28.74 -7.23 10.33
N ILE A 6 -27.78 -7.86 9.63
CA ILE A 6 -26.56 -8.39 10.26
C ILE A 6 -25.32 -8.22 9.33
N ILE A 7 -25.26 -7.22 8.49
CA ILE A 7 -23.97 -6.82 7.94
C ILE A 7 -23.27 -6.01 9.03
N MET A 8 -22.42 -6.67 9.78
CA MET A 8 -21.52 -5.98 10.69
C MET A 8 -20.59 -5.10 9.86
N ALA A 9 -20.34 -3.88 10.33
CA ALA A 9 -19.35 -3.00 9.69
C ALA A 9 -17.93 -3.54 9.96
N LEU A 10 -17.58 -4.67 9.31
CA LEU A 10 -16.25 -5.28 9.40
C LEU A 10 -15.28 -4.52 8.50
N ASN A 11 -14.08 -4.32 8.99
CA ASN A 11 -12.96 -3.85 8.19
C ASN A 11 -12.37 -5.05 7.42
N ARG A 12 -12.74 -5.22 6.14
CA ARG A 12 -12.28 -6.32 5.28
C ARG A 12 -10.81 -6.22 4.89
N LEU A 13 -10.17 -5.09 5.22
CA LEU A 13 -8.74 -4.90 5.09
C LEU A 13 -7.96 -5.23 6.38
N ASN A 14 -8.66 -5.64 7.45
CA ASN A 14 -8.04 -6.30 8.57
C ASN A 14 -7.41 -7.60 8.06
N ASP A 15 -6.10 -7.75 8.19
CA ASP A 15 -5.33 -8.85 7.62
C ASP A 15 -5.74 -10.22 8.19
N TYR A 16 -6.20 -10.28 9.46
CA TYR A 16 -6.78 -11.50 10.03
C TYR A 16 -8.07 -11.89 9.31
N LEU A 17 -9.01 -10.96 9.16
CA LEU A 17 -10.27 -11.22 8.46
C LEU A 17 -10.02 -11.53 6.98
N PHE A 18 -9.09 -10.81 6.33
CA PHE A 18 -8.75 -11.06 4.93
C PHE A 18 -8.20 -12.48 4.73
N LYS A 19 -7.24 -12.91 5.55
CA LYS A 19 -6.72 -14.28 5.50
C LYS A 19 -7.79 -15.31 5.88
N TRP A 20 -8.66 -15.00 6.83
CA TRP A 20 -9.78 -15.87 7.20
C TRP A 20 -10.76 -16.04 6.03
N LEU A 21 -11.08 -14.97 5.28
CA LEU A 21 -11.98 -15.00 4.13
C LEU A 21 -11.37 -15.68 2.90
N PHE A 22 -10.13 -15.42 2.60
CA PHE A 22 -9.51 -15.79 1.33
C PHE A 22 -8.42 -16.87 1.45
N GLY A 23 -7.93 -17.15 2.64
CA GLY A 23 -6.83 -18.09 2.88
C GLY A 23 -7.25 -19.55 3.20
N GLN A 24 -8.51 -19.90 3.00
CA GLN A 24 -9.05 -21.22 3.33
C GLN A 24 -9.42 -22.04 2.09
N GLU A 25 -9.24 -23.37 2.16
CA GLU A 25 -9.48 -24.26 1.03
C GLU A 25 -10.94 -24.27 0.56
N ASP A 26 -11.88 -24.25 1.49
CA ASP A 26 -13.33 -24.21 1.21
C ASP A 26 -13.77 -22.89 0.55
N ARG A 27 -12.98 -21.84 0.69
CA ARG A 27 -13.21 -20.49 0.14
C ARG A 27 -12.28 -20.13 -1.02
N LYS A 28 -11.43 -21.04 -1.45
CA LYS A 28 -10.53 -20.88 -2.60
C LYS A 28 -11.21 -20.32 -3.87
N PRO A 29 -12.46 -20.68 -4.23
CA PRO A 29 -13.12 -20.08 -5.40
C PRO A 29 -13.29 -18.55 -5.31
N MET A 30 -13.47 -17.97 -4.12
CA MET A 30 -13.54 -16.53 -3.92
C MET A 30 -12.17 -15.87 -4.17
N LEU A 31 -11.10 -16.49 -3.66
CA LEU A 31 -9.74 -16.02 -3.90
C LEU A 31 -9.38 -16.07 -5.39
N LEU A 32 -9.71 -17.16 -6.08
CA LEU A 32 -9.47 -17.30 -7.53
C LEU A 32 -10.20 -16.23 -8.33
N ASP A 33 -11.44 -15.88 -7.95
CA ASP A 33 -12.21 -14.84 -8.61
C ASP A 33 -11.55 -13.46 -8.42
N LEU A 34 -11.08 -13.14 -7.20
CA LEU A 34 -10.34 -11.90 -6.91
C LEU A 34 -9.02 -11.86 -7.69
N ILE A 35 -8.22 -12.94 -7.68
CA ILE A 35 -6.95 -12.99 -8.41
C ILE A 35 -7.20 -12.75 -9.91
N ASN A 36 -8.13 -13.48 -10.52
CA ASN A 36 -8.45 -13.31 -11.93
C ASN A 36 -8.93 -11.89 -12.25
N ALA A 37 -9.77 -11.31 -11.39
CA ALA A 37 -10.22 -9.92 -11.56
C ALA A 37 -9.05 -8.93 -11.58
N VAL A 38 -8.03 -9.13 -10.74
CA VAL A 38 -6.82 -8.30 -10.73
C VAL A 38 -5.98 -8.51 -11.99
N LEU A 39 -5.69 -9.78 -12.33
CA LEU A 39 -4.77 -10.11 -13.42
C LEU A 39 -5.32 -9.77 -14.80
N THR A 40 -6.65 -9.74 -14.97
CA THR A 40 -7.33 -9.41 -16.22
C THR A 40 -7.85 -7.98 -16.28
N ASP A 41 -7.48 -7.13 -15.29
CA ASP A 41 -7.96 -5.74 -15.14
C ASP A 41 -9.51 -5.63 -15.19
N GLY A 42 -10.16 -6.61 -14.57
CA GLY A 42 -11.61 -6.65 -14.39
C GLY A 42 -12.40 -7.34 -15.53
N SER A 43 -11.74 -8.02 -16.48
CA SER A 43 -12.45 -8.85 -17.45
C SER A 43 -13.00 -10.13 -16.80
N ASP A 44 -13.93 -10.81 -17.49
CA ASP A 44 -14.55 -12.05 -17.01
C ASP A 44 -13.72 -13.30 -17.32
N GLU A 45 -12.51 -13.15 -17.86
CA GLU A 45 -11.60 -14.25 -18.14
C GLU A 45 -11.07 -14.88 -16.85
N ASN A 46 -10.85 -16.20 -16.89
CA ASN A 46 -10.22 -16.96 -15.82
C ASN A 46 -8.90 -17.55 -16.33
N ILE A 47 -7.79 -16.86 -16.04
CA ILE A 47 -6.43 -17.33 -16.41
C ILE A 47 -5.84 -18.22 -15.32
N ILE A 48 -6.23 -18.03 -14.07
CA ILE A 48 -5.86 -18.90 -12.94
C ILE A 48 -7.07 -19.77 -12.59
N VAL A 49 -6.93 -21.06 -12.69
CA VAL A 49 -8.02 -22.03 -12.48
C VAL A 49 -7.85 -22.87 -11.21
N ASP A 50 -6.64 -22.92 -10.66
CA ASP A 50 -6.35 -23.61 -9.40
C ASP A 50 -5.24 -22.89 -8.62
N PHE A 51 -5.23 -23.10 -7.31
CA PHE A 51 -4.32 -22.46 -6.37
C PHE A 51 -4.07 -23.37 -5.16
N GLU A 52 -2.83 -23.68 -4.90
CA GLU A 52 -2.39 -24.44 -3.72
C GLU A 52 -1.78 -23.47 -2.71
N PHE A 53 -2.37 -23.37 -1.52
CA PHE A 53 -1.85 -22.53 -0.45
C PHE A 53 -0.52 -23.06 0.08
N LYS A 54 0.50 -22.22 0.19
CA LYS A 54 1.80 -22.57 0.78
C LYS A 54 1.85 -22.38 2.29
N ASP A 55 1.12 -21.40 2.81
CA ASP A 55 1.00 -21.14 4.25
C ASP A 55 -0.47 -20.97 4.60
N ARG A 56 -1.02 -21.95 5.33
CA ARG A 56 -2.45 -21.99 5.70
C ARG A 56 -2.72 -21.62 7.15
N GLU A 57 -1.68 -21.61 8.01
CA GLU A 57 -1.91 -21.46 9.43
C GLU A 57 -2.15 -20.01 9.84
N LEU A 58 -3.37 -19.76 10.34
CA LEU A 58 -3.66 -18.64 11.23
C LEU A 58 -3.12 -19.01 12.62
N ASP A 59 -1.81 -18.90 12.82
CA ASP A 59 -1.20 -19.18 14.11
C ASP A 59 -1.44 -18.00 15.07
N PRO A 60 -2.28 -18.19 16.12
CA PRO A 60 -2.57 -17.11 17.07
C PRO A 60 -1.34 -16.61 17.84
N GLN A 61 -0.28 -17.43 17.96
CA GLN A 61 0.96 -17.01 18.63
C GLN A 61 1.76 -16.08 17.74
N LYS A 62 1.79 -16.34 16.42
CA LYS A 62 2.42 -15.44 15.45
C LYS A 62 1.70 -14.10 15.34
N LEU A 63 0.39 -14.04 15.62
CA LEU A 63 -0.39 -12.79 15.65
C LEU A 63 0.01 -11.82 16.78
N LYS A 64 0.65 -12.31 17.84
CA LYS A 64 1.18 -11.47 18.92
C LYS A 64 2.54 -10.87 18.60
N ASP A 65 3.28 -11.47 17.69
CA ASP A 65 4.58 -10.98 17.26
C ASP A 65 4.39 -9.97 16.13
N LYS A 66 5.12 -8.85 16.19
CA LYS A 66 5.07 -7.76 15.20
C LYS A 66 5.44 -8.19 13.78
N GLU A 67 5.94 -9.40 13.62
CA GLU A 67 6.42 -10.00 12.36
C GLU A 67 5.39 -10.94 11.70
N ALA A 68 4.17 -11.06 12.25
CA ALA A 68 3.15 -11.92 11.65
C ALA A 68 2.69 -11.34 10.31
N THR A 69 3.25 -11.84 9.25
CA THR A 69 2.82 -11.60 7.88
C THR A 69 1.58 -12.46 7.61
N LEU A 70 0.41 -11.82 7.59
CA LEU A 70 -0.86 -12.50 7.29
C LEU A 70 -1.14 -12.52 5.78
N ASP A 71 -0.08 -12.67 4.99
CA ASP A 71 -0.17 -12.70 3.54
C ASP A 71 -0.76 -14.03 3.05
N ILE A 72 -1.39 -14.01 1.89
CA ILE A 72 -1.80 -15.21 1.19
C ILE A 72 -0.75 -15.57 0.16
N LEU A 73 -0.03 -16.65 0.38
CA LEU A 73 0.96 -17.17 -0.55
C LEU A 73 0.53 -18.54 -1.07
N GLY A 74 0.62 -18.73 -2.36
CA GLY A 74 0.34 -20.03 -2.97
C GLY A 74 0.90 -20.16 -4.36
N LYS A 75 0.66 -21.34 -4.93
CA LYS A 75 1.16 -21.75 -6.23
C LYS A 75 0.01 -22.24 -7.11
N THR A 76 0.05 -21.85 -8.36
CA THR A 76 -0.90 -22.33 -9.38
C THR A 76 -0.44 -23.68 -9.96
N SER A 77 -1.30 -24.35 -10.73
CA SER A 77 -1.00 -25.65 -11.37
C SER A 77 0.17 -25.58 -12.35
N ASP A 78 0.43 -24.44 -12.99
CA ASP A 78 1.58 -24.21 -13.88
C ASP A 78 2.87 -23.82 -13.14
N GLY A 79 2.78 -23.69 -11.83
CA GLY A 79 3.90 -23.36 -10.96
C GLY A 79 4.07 -21.90 -10.63
N THR A 80 3.28 -20.99 -11.21
CA THR A 80 3.32 -19.55 -10.87
C THR A 80 3.08 -19.32 -9.39
N LEU A 81 3.94 -18.54 -8.75
CA LEU A 81 3.75 -18.10 -7.34
C LEU A 81 2.93 -16.83 -7.29
N ILE A 82 1.95 -16.80 -6.39
CA ILE A 82 1.13 -15.60 -6.15
C ILE A 82 1.18 -15.24 -4.67
N ASN A 83 1.58 -14.02 -4.37
CA ASN A 83 1.54 -13.43 -3.03
C ASN A 83 0.55 -12.26 -3.00
N ILE A 84 -0.35 -12.24 -2.01
CA ILE A 84 -1.36 -11.19 -1.86
C ILE A 84 -1.22 -10.56 -0.49
N GLU A 85 -0.97 -9.25 -0.47
CA GLU A 85 -0.85 -8.43 0.74
C GLU A 85 -1.94 -7.38 0.82
N VAL A 86 -2.40 -7.10 2.04
CA VAL A 86 -3.29 -5.99 2.35
C VAL A 86 -2.55 -5.00 3.25
N GLN A 87 -2.55 -3.72 2.87
CA GLN A 87 -1.87 -2.67 3.60
C GLN A 87 -2.84 -1.54 3.97
N VAL A 88 -3.10 -1.39 5.26
CA VAL A 88 -4.01 -0.35 5.77
C VAL A 88 -3.30 0.99 5.95
N GLU A 89 -2.05 0.97 6.43
CA GLU A 89 -1.25 2.13 6.78
C GLU A 89 -0.06 2.34 5.84
N ASN A 90 0.16 3.58 5.42
CA ASN A 90 1.28 3.94 4.57
C ASN A 90 2.57 4.11 5.39
N GLN A 91 3.48 3.17 5.31
CA GLN A 91 4.82 3.21 5.92
C GLN A 91 5.87 3.85 4.99
N HIS A 92 5.46 4.32 3.80
CA HIS A 92 6.31 4.96 2.78
C HIS A 92 7.42 4.07 2.16
N ASP A 93 7.29 2.76 2.25
CA ASP A 93 8.26 1.76 1.79
C ASP A 93 7.64 0.58 1.02
N ILE A 94 6.36 0.69 0.66
CA ILE A 94 5.60 -0.44 0.09
C ILE A 94 6.18 -0.94 -1.23
N ASP A 95 6.73 -0.06 -2.06
CA ASP A 95 7.40 -0.42 -3.32
C ASP A 95 8.65 -1.25 -3.07
N HIS A 96 9.48 -0.87 -2.08
CA HIS A 96 10.66 -1.64 -1.65
C HIS A 96 10.27 -2.98 -1.03
N ARG A 97 9.23 -3.02 -0.20
CA ARG A 97 8.74 -4.26 0.43
C ARG A 97 8.22 -5.24 -0.60
N MET A 98 7.39 -4.79 -1.54
CA MET A 98 6.84 -5.65 -2.59
C MET A 98 7.93 -6.20 -3.51
N LEU A 99 8.92 -5.37 -3.86
CA LEU A 99 10.08 -5.83 -4.63
C LEU A 99 10.92 -6.85 -3.85
N TYR A 100 11.11 -6.64 -2.54
CA TYR A 100 11.82 -7.57 -1.67
C TYR A 100 11.08 -8.92 -1.57
N TYR A 101 9.76 -8.92 -1.37
CA TYR A 101 8.96 -10.14 -1.28
C TYR A 101 8.93 -10.90 -2.60
N TRP A 102 8.80 -10.19 -3.71
CA TRP A 102 8.92 -10.80 -5.03
C TRP A 102 10.29 -11.47 -5.20
N ALA A 103 11.38 -10.77 -4.94
CA ALA A 103 12.74 -11.30 -5.09
C ALA A 103 13.00 -12.52 -4.19
N LYS A 104 12.53 -12.46 -2.93
CA LYS A 104 12.62 -13.57 -1.99
C LYS A 104 11.84 -14.79 -2.48
N ASN A 105 10.58 -14.63 -2.85
CA ASN A 105 9.75 -15.72 -3.33
C ASN A 105 10.27 -16.30 -4.66
N TYR A 106 10.78 -15.45 -5.56
CA TYR A 106 11.36 -15.86 -6.82
C TYR A 106 12.65 -16.67 -6.61
N SER A 107 13.57 -16.19 -5.77
CA SER A 107 14.83 -16.87 -5.50
C SER A 107 14.71 -18.18 -4.74
N LEU A 108 13.67 -18.34 -3.90
CA LEU A 108 13.44 -19.55 -3.11
C LEU A 108 12.79 -20.70 -3.93
N GLN A 109 12.53 -20.48 -5.22
CA GLN A 109 12.01 -21.55 -6.08
C GLN A 109 13.05 -22.59 -6.46
N LEU A 110 14.33 -22.20 -6.51
CA LEU A 110 15.42 -23.10 -6.90
C LEU A 110 16.20 -23.61 -5.68
N MET A 111 16.51 -24.90 -5.74
CA MET A 111 17.47 -25.54 -4.85
C MET A 111 18.83 -25.68 -5.54
N SER A 112 19.84 -26.08 -4.77
CA SER A 112 21.19 -26.32 -5.31
C SER A 112 21.17 -27.44 -6.36
N GLY A 113 21.59 -27.12 -7.58
CA GLY A 113 21.67 -28.05 -8.69
C GLY A 113 20.50 -28.00 -9.68
N GLU A 114 19.48 -27.17 -9.42
CA GLU A 114 18.37 -26.90 -10.36
C GLU A 114 18.76 -25.84 -11.39
N GLU A 115 18.10 -25.84 -12.54
CA GLU A 115 18.38 -24.91 -13.63
C GLU A 115 17.59 -23.61 -13.51
N TYR A 116 18.17 -22.46 -13.89
CA TYR A 116 17.46 -21.17 -13.87
C TYR A 116 16.23 -21.15 -14.79
N THR A 117 16.16 -22.04 -15.78
CA THR A 117 15.01 -22.23 -16.68
C THR A 117 13.80 -22.87 -15.99
N ASP A 118 13.98 -23.43 -14.80
CA ASP A 118 12.90 -24.02 -13.99
C ASP A 118 12.14 -22.96 -13.17
N LEU A 119 12.68 -21.75 -13.06
CA LEU A 119 12.00 -20.63 -12.40
C LEU A 119 10.64 -20.37 -13.08
N LYS A 120 9.65 -20.11 -12.25
CA LYS A 120 8.29 -19.77 -12.67
C LYS A 120 7.95 -18.33 -12.32
N PRO A 121 7.00 -17.72 -13.03
CA PRO A 121 6.55 -16.38 -12.72
C PRO A 121 6.19 -16.21 -11.24
N THR A 122 6.46 -15.04 -10.72
CA THR A 122 6.07 -14.63 -9.37
C THR A 122 5.25 -13.35 -9.46
N ILE A 123 4.02 -13.41 -8.98
CA ILE A 123 3.05 -12.32 -8.99
C ILE A 123 2.86 -11.85 -7.55
N CYS A 124 3.01 -10.56 -7.32
CA CYS A 124 2.69 -9.94 -6.04
C CYS A 124 1.54 -8.95 -6.23
N ILE A 125 0.48 -9.10 -5.44
CA ILE A 125 -0.70 -8.23 -5.44
C ILE A 125 -0.74 -7.50 -4.10
N CYS A 126 -0.68 -6.17 -4.13
CA CYS A 126 -0.78 -5.31 -2.95
C CYS A 126 -2.05 -4.47 -3.01
N ILE A 127 -2.97 -4.69 -2.06
CA ILE A 127 -4.21 -3.92 -1.90
C ILE A 127 -4.00 -2.89 -0.80
N MET A 128 -4.07 -1.60 -1.14
CA MET A 128 -3.72 -0.49 -0.26
C MET A 128 -4.93 0.38 0.07
N ASN A 129 -5.11 0.72 1.35
CA ASN A 129 -6.10 1.69 1.81
C ASN A 129 -5.58 3.14 1.83
N PHE A 130 -4.61 3.46 0.98
CA PHE A 130 -4.03 4.79 0.86
C PHE A 130 -3.57 5.07 -0.57
N ASN A 131 -3.36 6.36 -0.89
CA ASN A 131 -2.75 6.78 -2.14
C ASN A 131 -1.23 6.78 -1.99
N TYR A 132 -0.52 6.11 -2.91
CA TYR A 132 0.93 5.98 -2.89
C TYR A 132 1.59 6.57 -4.13
N PHE A 133 1.15 6.15 -5.32
CA PHE A 133 1.72 6.62 -6.59
C PHE A 133 1.13 7.97 -7.03
N PRO A 134 1.92 8.86 -7.66
CA PRO A 134 1.46 10.20 -8.07
C PRO A 134 0.62 10.19 -9.37
N ARG A 135 -0.12 9.14 -9.67
CA ARG A 135 -0.98 8.98 -10.85
C ARG A 135 -2.42 8.68 -10.43
N ASP A 136 -3.39 9.00 -11.29
CA ASP A 136 -4.82 8.93 -10.90
C ASP A 136 -5.40 7.51 -10.98
N ARG A 137 -4.83 6.62 -11.78
CA ARG A 137 -5.34 5.25 -11.89
C ARG A 137 -5.15 4.47 -10.58
N TYR A 138 -6.16 3.70 -10.21
CA TYR A 138 -6.20 2.91 -8.97
C TYR A 138 -5.47 1.57 -9.07
N HIS A 139 -5.29 1.01 -10.26
CA HIS A 139 -4.57 -0.22 -10.50
C HIS A 139 -3.32 0.05 -11.35
N SER A 140 -2.17 -0.41 -10.87
CA SER A 140 -0.89 -0.31 -11.56
C SER A 140 -0.19 -1.65 -11.54
N CYS A 141 0.31 -2.10 -12.69
CA CYS A 141 1.13 -3.29 -12.82
C CYS A 141 2.53 -2.91 -13.29
N TYR A 142 3.55 -3.45 -12.64
CA TYR A 142 4.96 -3.24 -12.97
C TYR A 142 5.61 -4.56 -13.38
N ASN A 143 6.38 -4.50 -14.49
CA ASN A 143 7.10 -5.60 -15.08
C ASN A 143 8.52 -5.16 -15.42
N VAL A 144 9.40 -6.10 -15.75
CA VAL A 144 10.75 -5.80 -16.25
C VAL A 144 10.69 -5.58 -17.75
N LEU A 145 10.99 -4.35 -18.20
CA LEU A 145 10.93 -3.95 -19.59
C LEU A 145 12.29 -3.39 -20.04
N GLU A 146 12.63 -3.55 -21.32
CA GLU A 146 13.72 -2.81 -21.95
C GLU A 146 13.40 -1.31 -21.89
N ARG A 147 14.43 -0.49 -21.65
CA ARG A 147 14.23 0.93 -21.29
C ARG A 147 13.81 1.82 -22.46
N LEU A 148 14.17 1.46 -23.70
CA LEU A 148 13.94 2.32 -24.86
C LEU A 148 12.67 1.93 -25.63
N ASP A 149 12.50 0.64 -25.91
CA ASP A 149 11.39 0.13 -26.72
C ASP A 149 10.29 -0.55 -25.91
N HIS A 150 10.47 -0.65 -24.57
CA HIS A 150 9.53 -1.25 -23.61
C HIS A 150 9.18 -2.71 -23.89
N GLN A 151 10.04 -3.46 -24.59
CA GLN A 151 9.86 -4.89 -24.75
C GLN A 151 10.06 -5.61 -23.41
N PRO A 152 9.18 -6.56 -23.04
CA PRO A 152 9.34 -7.31 -21.80
C PRO A 152 10.60 -8.19 -21.88
N LEU A 153 11.39 -8.23 -20.78
CA LEU A 153 12.51 -9.15 -20.65
C LEU A 153 11.99 -10.60 -20.61
N ASN A 154 11.03 -10.82 -19.76
CA ASN A 154 10.23 -12.03 -19.60
C ASN A 154 8.95 -11.67 -18.80
N ASN A 155 8.14 -12.67 -18.43
CA ASN A 155 6.92 -12.48 -17.65
C ASN A 155 7.08 -12.90 -16.18
N ASP A 156 8.31 -13.05 -15.68
CA ASP A 156 8.56 -13.60 -14.35
C ASP A 156 8.22 -12.61 -13.22
N MET A 157 8.30 -11.31 -13.47
CA MET A 157 7.98 -10.28 -12.48
C MET A 157 6.69 -9.58 -12.81
N ASN A 158 5.71 -9.68 -11.90
CA ASN A 158 4.45 -8.94 -11.97
C ASN A 158 4.12 -8.38 -10.58
N LEU A 159 4.19 -7.05 -10.43
CA LEU A 159 3.84 -6.36 -9.19
C LEU A 159 2.58 -5.53 -9.42
N HIS A 160 1.45 -5.97 -8.85
CA HIS A 160 0.17 -5.28 -8.90
C HIS A 160 -0.03 -4.46 -7.65
N PHE A 161 -0.36 -3.17 -7.82
CA PHE A 161 -0.71 -2.27 -6.74
C PHE A 161 -2.12 -1.72 -6.98
N ILE A 162 -2.99 -1.87 -5.98
CA ILE A 162 -4.37 -1.43 -6.01
C ILE A 162 -4.58 -0.40 -4.91
N GLU A 163 -4.95 0.83 -5.28
CA GLU A 163 -5.13 1.97 -4.38
C GLU A 163 -6.63 2.25 -4.20
N LEU A 164 -7.24 1.66 -3.17
CA LEU A 164 -8.68 1.68 -2.94
C LEU A 164 -9.27 3.09 -2.85
N LYS A 165 -8.55 4.05 -2.26
CA LYS A 165 -9.02 5.44 -2.17
C LYS A 165 -9.18 6.10 -3.53
N LYS A 166 -8.26 5.86 -4.47
CA LYS A 166 -8.37 6.36 -5.85
C LYS A 166 -9.56 5.77 -6.57
N TRP A 167 -9.82 4.48 -6.38
CA TRP A 167 -10.99 3.84 -6.96
C TRP A 167 -12.29 4.43 -6.41
N ALA A 168 -12.40 4.63 -5.09
CA ALA A 168 -13.58 5.18 -4.44
C ALA A 168 -13.93 6.60 -4.94
N ASP A 169 -12.94 7.40 -5.33
CA ASP A 169 -13.14 8.75 -5.86
C ASP A 169 -13.74 8.77 -7.27
N LEU A 170 -13.66 7.67 -8.05
CA LEU A 170 -14.11 7.62 -9.45
C LEU A 170 -15.63 7.60 -9.62
N LYS A 171 -16.40 7.12 -8.64
CA LYS A 171 -17.90 7.05 -8.63
C LYS A 171 -18.51 6.51 -9.92
N ARG A 172 -17.86 5.52 -10.52
CA ARG A 172 -18.19 4.97 -11.85
C ARG A 172 -19.19 3.82 -11.75
N LYS A 173 -20.13 3.72 -12.71
CA LYS A 173 -21.04 2.58 -12.91
C LYS A 173 -21.26 2.37 -14.42
N PRO A 174 -21.49 1.14 -14.91
CA PRO A 174 -21.47 -0.13 -14.17
C PRO A 174 -20.05 -0.52 -13.72
N LEU A 175 -19.94 -1.32 -12.67
CA LEU A 175 -18.67 -1.83 -12.16
C LEU A 175 -18.24 -3.07 -12.94
N ASN A 176 -16.96 -3.15 -13.31
CA ASN A 176 -16.35 -4.37 -13.82
C ASN A 176 -16.09 -5.38 -12.66
N ARG A 177 -15.59 -6.60 -13.00
CA ARG A 177 -15.33 -7.66 -12.02
C ARG A 177 -14.38 -7.21 -10.90
N LEU A 178 -13.28 -6.53 -11.22
CA LEU A 178 -12.34 -6.01 -10.23
C LEU A 178 -12.99 -4.94 -9.35
N GLU A 179 -13.69 -4.00 -9.95
CA GLU A 179 -14.35 -2.90 -9.23
C GLU A 179 -15.42 -3.36 -8.25
N ARG A 180 -16.11 -4.49 -8.53
CA ARG A 180 -17.03 -5.11 -7.56
C ARG A 180 -16.28 -5.65 -6.34
N TRP A 181 -15.10 -6.24 -6.53
CA TRP A 181 -14.24 -6.65 -5.42
C TRP A 181 -13.71 -5.46 -4.63
N LEU A 182 -13.31 -4.37 -5.31
CA LEU A 182 -12.87 -3.15 -4.63
C LEU A 182 -14.01 -2.51 -3.82
N LEU A 183 -15.25 -2.53 -4.37
CA LEU A 183 -16.45 -2.14 -3.63
C LEU A 183 -16.63 -3.00 -2.38
N TYR A 184 -16.56 -4.32 -2.51
CA TYR A 184 -16.67 -5.23 -1.38
C TYR A 184 -15.62 -4.94 -0.30
N LEU A 185 -14.37 -4.73 -0.68
CA LEU A 185 -13.27 -4.50 0.27
C LEU A 185 -13.33 -3.13 0.95
N ALA A 186 -13.77 -2.09 0.24
CA ALA A 186 -13.70 -0.71 0.71
C ALA A 186 -15.00 -0.17 1.31
N ASN A 187 -16.15 -0.83 1.10
CA ASN A 187 -17.47 -0.27 1.38
C ASN A 187 -18.29 -1.14 2.34
N ASN A 188 -19.02 -0.47 3.23
CA ASN A 188 -19.96 -1.10 4.15
C ASN A 188 -21.43 -0.67 3.90
N ASN A 189 -21.72 -0.06 2.73
CA ASN A 189 -23.10 0.28 2.36
C ASN A 189 -23.88 -1.01 1.96
N PRO A 190 -24.90 -1.43 2.73
CA PRO A 190 -25.57 -2.70 2.51
C PRO A 190 -26.21 -2.81 1.11
N LYS A 191 -26.75 -1.71 0.56
CA LYS A 191 -27.39 -1.72 -0.77
C LYS A 191 -26.38 -1.94 -1.90
N GLU A 192 -25.23 -1.28 -1.83
CA GLU A 192 -24.19 -1.42 -2.84
C GLU A 192 -23.53 -2.81 -2.77
N LEU A 193 -23.37 -3.35 -1.56
CA LEU A 193 -22.88 -4.72 -1.37
C LEU A 193 -23.88 -5.76 -1.88
N GLU A 194 -25.18 -5.54 -1.69
CA GLU A 194 -26.23 -6.41 -2.22
C GLU A 194 -26.27 -6.37 -3.76
N GLU A 195 -26.13 -5.20 -4.38
CA GLU A 195 -25.99 -5.05 -5.83
C GLU A 195 -24.76 -5.81 -6.36
N ALA A 196 -23.59 -5.65 -5.74
CA ALA A 196 -22.37 -6.35 -6.13
C ALA A 196 -22.50 -7.88 -5.96
N ALA A 197 -23.14 -8.34 -4.90
CA ALA A 197 -23.40 -9.76 -4.65
C ALA A 197 -24.38 -10.37 -5.65
N TYR A 198 -25.35 -9.59 -6.12
CA TYR A 198 -26.28 -10.04 -7.18
C TYR A 198 -25.55 -10.29 -8.51
N GLU A 199 -24.56 -9.45 -8.83
CA GLU A 199 -23.78 -9.54 -10.07
C GLU A 199 -22.58 -10.49 -9.98
N ASN A 200 -22.12 -10.81 -8.76
CA ASN A 200 -20.97 -11.71 -8.53
C ASN A 200 -21.26 -12.69 -7.38
N ARG A 201 -21.47 -13.97 -7.73
CA ARG A 201 -21.76 -15.04 -6.76
C ARG A 201 -20.67 -15.23 -5.71
N TYR A 202 -19.42 -14.91 -6.00
CA TYR A 202 -18.31 -15.06 -5.06
C TYR A 202 -18.32 -13.96 -4.00
N ILE A 203 -18.76 -12.75 -4.35
CA ILE A 203 -19.04 -11.69 -3.37
C ILE A 203 -20.23 -12.08 -2.50
N ALA A 204 -21.28 -12.68 -3.06
CA ALA A 204 -22.37 -13.23 -2.26
C ALA A 204 -21.90 -14.29 -1.26
N SER A 205 -20.98 -15.17 -1.68
CA SER A 205 -20.37 -16.16 -0.81
C SER A 205 -19.50 -15.53 0.30
N ALA A 206 -18.77 -14.47 -0.04
CA ALA A 206 -17.96 -13.74 0.95
C ALA A 206 -18.84 -13.06 2.02
N LEU A 207 -19.93 -12.40 1.63
CA LEU A 207 -20.89 -11.82 2.58
C LEU A 207 -21.56 -12.88 3.45
N ALA A 208 -21.89 -14.06 2.91
CA ALA A 208 -22.43 -15.17 3.67
C ALA A 208 -21.40 -15.74 4.68
N ALA A 209 -20.11 -15.80 4.30
CA ALA A 209 -19.04 -16.21 5.19
C ALA A 209 -18.85 -15.22 6.36
N GLU A 210 -18.96 -13.91 6.13
CA GLU A 210 -18.88 -12.88 7.18
C GLU A 210 -19.95 -13.05 8.27
N VAL A 211 -21.15 -13.52 7.92
CA VAL A 211 -22.18 -13.81 8.91
C VAL A 211 -21.71 -14.92 9.86
N ASN A 212 -21.10 -15.98 9.34
CA ASN A 212 -20.56 -17.09 10.15
C ASN A 212 -19.36 -16.63 10.98
N PHE A 213 -18.47 -15.80 10.42
CA PHE A 213 -17.37 -15.17 11.16
C PHE A 213 -17.85 -14.37 12.37
N GLY A 214 -18.93 -13.61 12.21
CA GLY A 214 -19.51 -12.81 13.29
C GLY A 214 -20.12 -13.63 14.43
N LEU A 215 -20.40 -14.92 14.21
CA LEU A 215 -20.96 -15.84 15.21
C LEU A 215 -19.88 -16.62 15.98
N ASP A 216 -18.62 -16.62 15.53
CA ASP A 216 -17.51 -17.28 16.22
C ASP A 216 -16.80 -16.32 17.17
N ASP A 217 -16.87 -16.58 18.47
CA ASP A 217 -16.28 -15.72 19.51
C ASP A 217 -14.74 -15.67 19.43
N ASN A 218 -14.09 -16.76 19.02
CA ASN A 218 -12.64 -16.83 18.91
C ASN A 218 -12.14 -16.03 17.69
N ASP A 219 -12.78 -16.17 16.54
CA ASP A 219 -12.46 -15.40 15.33
C ASP A 219 -12.68 -13.90 15.58
N ARG A 220 -13.77 -13.54 16.28
CA ARG A 220 -14.04 -12.17 16.70
C ARG A 220 -12.98 -11.62 17.62
N TYR A 221 -12.55 -12.38 18.62
CA TYR A 221 -11.49 -11.96 19.54
C TYR A 221 -10.20 -11.60 18.81
N TRP A 222 -9.76 -12.44 17.86
CA TRP A 222 -8.54 -12.18 17.09
C TRP A 222 -8.69 -11.01 16.15
N TYR A 223 -9.85 -10.86 15.52
CA TYR A 223 -10.17 -9.69 14.71
C TYR A 223 -10.09 -8.39 15.54
N ASP A 224 -10.74 -8.34 16.70
CA ASP A 224 -10.75 -7.15 17.56
C ASP A 224 -9.35 -6.82 18.09
N MET A 225 -8.56 -7.83 18.42
CA MET A 225 -7.16 -7.65 18.81
C MET A 225 -6.33 -7.03 17.68
N ARG A 226 -6.57 -7.47 16.44
CA ARG A 226 -5.85 -6.94 15.27
C ARG A 226 -6.31 -5.53 14.91
N GLU A 227 -7.60 -5.24 14.96
CA GLU A 227 -8.15 -3.89 14.79
C GLU A 227 -7.52 -2.91 15.79
N LYS A 228 -7.46 -3.29 17.06
CA LYS A 228 -6.79 -2.47 18.08
C LYS A 228 -5.32 -2.21 17.74
N PHE A 229 -4.58 -3.24 17.33
CA PHE A 229 -3.18 -3.07 16.91
C PHE A 229 -3.04 -2.09 15.74
N LEU A 230 -3.89 -2.21 14.71
CA LEU A 230 -3.89 -1.32 13.55
C LEU A 230 -4.21 0.13 13.94
N MET A 231 -5.19 0.36 14.84
CA MET A 231 -5.52 1.67 15.38
C MET A 231 -4.35 2.29 16.16
N ASP A 232 -3.66 1.50 16.98
CA ASP A 232 -2.49 1.95 17.75
C ASP A 232 -1.34 2.34 16.81
N GLN A 233 -1.06 1.53 15.77
CA GLN A 233 -0.05 1.85 14.74
C GLN A 233 -0.41 3.13 13.97
N GLY A 234 -1.66 3.29 13.54
CA GLY A 234 -2.13 4.50 12.88
C GLY A 234 -1.95 5.76 13.74
N SER A 235 -2.20 5.64 15.04
CA SER A 235 -1.99 6.74 16.00
C SER A 235 -0.52 7.10 16.15
N ILE A 236 0.38 6.12 16.16
CA ILE A 236 1.83 6.34 16.21
C ILE A 236 2.30 7.01 14.92
N ASN A 237 1.90 6.49 13.76
CA ASN A 237 2.28 7.03 12.46
C ASN A 237 1.80 8.50 12.28
N ALA A 238 0.59 8.82 12.73
CA ALA A 238 0.08 10.18 12.71
C ALA A 238 0.92 11.14 13.58
N LYS A 239 1.37 10.68 14.76
CA LYS A 239 2.28 11.46 15.62
C LYS A 239 3.63 11.67 14.96
N VAL A 240 4.21 10.64 14.38
CA VAL A 240 5.51 10.72 13.66
C VAL A 240 5.40 11.71 12.49
N ALA A 241 4.38 11.59 11.65
CA ALA A 241 4.16 12.49 10.51
C ALA A 241 4.02 13.96 10.95
N ARG A 242 3.35 14.21 12.10
CA ARG A 242 3.27 15.58 12.65
C ARG A 242 4.62 16.11 13.08
N VAL A 243 5.40 15.31 13.81
CA VAL A 243 6.75 15.70 14.26
C VAL A 243 7.69 15.95 13.08
N GLU A 244 7.63 15.10 12.04
CA GLU A 244 8.41 15.31 10.82
C GLU A 244 8.04 16.58 10.07
N LYS A 245 6.75 16.91 10.01
CA LYS A 245 6.28 18.17 9.40
C LYS A 245 6.80 19.36 10.18
N GLU A 246 6.65 19.38 11.50
CA GLU A 246 7.17 20.44 12.38
C GLU A 246 8.70 20.59 12.23
N ALA A 247 9.43 19.47 12.15
CA ALA A 247 10.88 19.50 11.95
C ALA A 247 11.29 20.04 10.57
N LYS A 248 10.52 19.75 9.51
CA LYS A 248 10.75 20.32 8.16
C LYS A 248 10.49 21.82 8.14
N GLU A 249 9.42 22.28 8.77
CA GLU A 249 9.08 23.71 8.90
C GLU A 249 10.16 24.46 9.68
N ALA A 250 10.58 23.95 10.84
CA ALA A 250 11.66 24.55 11.64
C ALA A 250 13.01 24.59 10.88
N LYS A 251 13.34 23.56 10.09
CA LYS A 251 14.54 23.58 9.23
C LYS A 251 14.46 24.65 8.15
N LYS A 252 13.27 24.87 7.57
CA LYS A 252 13.06 25.93 6.57
C LYS A 252 13.24 27.30 7.19
N GLU A 253 12.59 27.57 8.31
CA GLU A 253 12.72 28.84 9.06
C GLU A 253 14.18 29.10 9.48
N ALA A 254 14.87 28.10 10.00
CA ALA A 254 16.28 28.24 10.38
C ALA A 254 17.18 28.55 9.17
N LYS A 255 16.86 28.01 7.97
CA LYS A 255 17.59 28.33 6.73
C LYS A 255 17.33 29.75 6.27
N GLU A 256 16.09 30.23 6.36
CA GLU A 256 15.71 31.61 6.02
C GLU A 256 16.36 32.60 6.99
N ALA A 257 16.29 32.37 8.29
CA ALA A 257 16.95 33.20 9.31
C ALA A 257 18.47 33.28 9.12
N LYS A 258 19.12 32.17 8.75
CA LYS A 258 20.56 32.17 8.42
C LYS A 258 20.88 33.03 7.20
N LYS A 259 20.01 33.01 6.18
CA LYS A 259 20.16 33.84 4.98
C LYS A 259 20.03 35.32 5.32
N GLU A 260 19.00 35.70 6.06
CA GLU A 260 18.78 37.09 6.53
C GLU A 260 19.92 37.59 7.39
N ALA A 261 20.39 36.77 8.33
CA ALA A 261 21.55 37.13 9.17
C ALA A 261 22.83 37.34 8.35
N LYS A 262 23.05 36.55 7.29
CA LYS A 262 24.17 36.75 6.37
C LYS A 262 24.06 38.06 5.57
N GLU A 263 22.88 38.36 5.06
CA GLU A 263 22.60 39.60 4.33
C GLU A 263 22.77 40.84 5.23
N ALA A 264 22.24 40.78 6.46
CA ALA A 264 22.42 41.85 7.46
C ALA A 264 23.91 42.09 7.81
N LYS A 265 24.67 40.99 7.96
CA LYS A 265 26.13 41.05 8.20
C LYS A 265 26.89 41.72 7.04
N ASN A 266 26.50 41.41 5.81
CA ASN A 266 27.10 42.03 4.62
C ASN A 266 26.78 43.53 4.54
N LYS A 267 25.51 43.94 4.75
CA LYS A 267 25.09 45.34 4.80
C LYS A 267 25.83 46.13 5.90
N LEU A 268 26.02 45.52 7.08
CA LEU A 268 26.77 46.12 8.15
C LEU A 268 28.26 46.33 7.78
N LYS A 269 28.85 45.36 7.06
CA LYS A 269 30.25 45.45 6.59
C LYS A 269 30.41 46.58 5.56
N GLU A 270 29.46 46.71 4.64
CA GLU A 270 29.45 47.77 3.63
C GLU A 270 29.28 49.14 4.29
N ALA A 271 28.33 49.32 5.21
CA ALA A 271 28.13 50.55 5.93
C ALA A 271 29.35 50.97 6.77
N LYS A 272 30.06 50.01 7.40
CA LYS A 272 31.32 50.30 8.12
C LYS A 272 32.42 50.77 7.19
N ALA A 273 32.57 50.11 6.02
CA ALA A 273 33.58 50.53 5.03
C ALA A 273 33.29 51.92 4.45
N GLU A 274 32.02 52.26 4.26
CA GLU A 274 31.60 53.60 3.82
C GLU A 274 31.86 54.66 4.90
N ALA A 275 31.55 54.39 6.14
CA ALA A 275 31.86 55.28 7.29
C ALA A 275 33.36 55.51 7.44
N GLU A 276 34.21 54.51 7.25
CA GLU A 276 35.66 54.70 7.26
C GLU A 276 36.16 55.57 6.12
N LYS A 277 35.60 55.44 4.92
CA LYS A 277 35.91 56.31 3.78
C LYS A 277 35.52 57.77 4.07
N PHE A 278 34.34 58.01 4.62
CA PHE A 278 33.91 59.36 5.02
C PHE A 278 34.81 59.96 6.10
N LYS A 279 35.25 59.17 7.09
CA LYS A 279 36.16 59.61 8.13
C LYS A 279 37.53 60.02 7.55
N ALA A 280 38.10 59.20 6.67
CA ALA A 280 39.35 59.50 5.99
C ALA A 280 39.25 60.79 5.13
N LEU A 281 38.16 60.98 4.39
CA LEU A 281 37.92 62.17 3.60
C LEU A 281 37.79 63.43 4.49
N TYR A 282 37.10 63.32 5.60
CA TYR A 282 36.97 64.42 6.60
C TYR A 282 38.32 64.82 7.20
N GLU A 283 39.17 63.86 7.55
CA GLU A 283 40.54 64.11 8.03
C GLU A 283 41.43 64.77 6.98
N GLN A 284 41.32 64.37 5.70
CA GLN A 284 42.01 65.07 4.59
C GLN A 284 41.55 66.50 4.42
N LEU A 285 40.24 66.78 4.53
CA LEU A 285 39.73 68.13 4.43
C LEU A 285 40.18 69.05 5.60
N LEU A 286 40.32 68.48 6.79
CA LEU A 286 40.85 69.24 7.96
C LEU A 286 42.35 69.55 7.80
N ASN A 287 43.14 68.66 7.22
CA ASN A 287 44.58 68.86 7.01
C ASN A 287 44.88 69.86 5.89
N ASN A 288 43.99 69.97 4.88
CA ASN A 288 44.15 70.93 3.77
C ASN A 288 43.72 72.36 4.13
N LYS A 289 43.18 72.59 5.35
CA LYS A 289 42.82 73.95 5.86
C LYS A 289 43.84 74.57 6.83
N LYS A 290 44.97 73.88 7.03
CA LYS A 290 46.15 74.43 7.72
C LYS A 290 47.22 74.78 6.68
#